data_52fba26b4a3ece5b74dafae9db2509df
#
_entry.id   52fba26b4a3ece5b74dafae9db2509df
#
_cell.length_a   1.000
_cell.length_b   1.000
_cell.length_c   1.000
_cell.angle_alpha   90.00
_cell.angle_beta   90.00
_cell.angle_gamma   90.00
#
_symmetry.space_group_name_H-M   'P 1'
#
loop_
_entity.id
_entity.type
_entity.pdbx_description
1 polymer ?
#
loop_
_entity_poly.entity_id
_entity_poly.type
_entity_poly.pdbx_seq_one_letter_code
_entity_poly.pdbx_strand_id
1 'polypeptide(L)'
;MTDDHYPDQLIAMLEAVWGEGFLSPGGPEEVARVIGGHDLTGKSVLDIGCGAGGIDVALVTRHGAGYVTGIDVEDPVLTRARAVVAAAGLTDRIGLVKVAPGPLPFPPATFDVVFSKDSIVHIPDKHALMAEVFRVLKPGGWFLASDWLIGTDTISPQMRDYIAAEGLDFGMSTPANYADAMTRAGFGQVETLSRNPWYRVQAREELARLKGADGTRAAAIVGADFVQKNIGIWERMIPVLDTGEHCPTHLRAHKGWSG
;
A
#
# COMPACT_ATOMS: atom_id res chain seq x y z
N MET A 1 12.58 -5.47 22.35
CA MET A 1 12.35 -4.20 21.64
C MET A 1 11.73 -4.62 20.33
N THR A 2 10.48 -4.33 20.07
CA THR A 2 9.86 -4.48 18.75
C THR A 2 10.59 -3.50 17.85
N ASP A 3 11.31 -4.01 16.84
CA ASP A 3 11.93 -3.18 15.81
C ASP A 3 10.76 -2.69 14.94
N ASP A 4 10.22 -1.50 15.22
CA ASP A 4 9.19 -0.87 14.41
C ASP A 4 9.81 -0.50 13.06
N HIS A 5 9.29 -1.06 11.97
CA HIS A 5 9.77 -0.77 10.60
C HIS A 5 9.43 0.67 10.19
N TYR A 6 8.39 1.25 10.77
CA TYR A 6 7.92 2.62 10.51
C TYR A 6 8.00 3.51 11.76
N PRO A 7 9.20 3.92 12.19
CA PRO A 7 9.33 4.88 13.29
C PRO A 7 8.76 6.26 12.90
N ASP A 8 8.39 7.06 13.89
CA ASP A 8 7.80 8.41 13.69
C ASP A 8 8.60 9.28 12.71
N GLN A 9 9.92 9.17 12.72
CA GLN A 9 10.80 9.91 11.82
C GLN A 9 10.57 9.51 10.34
N LEU A 10 10.39 8.22 10.05
CA LEU A 10 10.10 7.73 8.70
C LEU A 10 8.69 8.17 8.27
N ILE A 11 7.68 8.03 9.16
CA ILE A 11 6.31 8.48 8.89
C ILE A 11 6.31 9.96 8.50
N ALA A 12 6.96 10.82 9.31
CA ALA A 12 7.06 12.25 9.03
C ALA A 12 7.77 12.56 7.70
N MET A 13 8.81 11.80 7.35
CA MET A 13 9.50 11.93 6.07
C MET A 13 8.58 11.58 4.90
N LEU A 14 7.87 10.47 4.97
CA LEU A 14 6.99 10.00 3.92
C LEU A 14 5.79 10.95 3.72
N GLU A 15 5.19 11.43 4.81
CA GLU A 15 4.14 12.46 4.75
C GLU A 15 4.65 13.78 4.15
N ALA A 16 5.89 14.16 4.38
CA ALA A 16 6.48 15.35 3.76
C ALA A 16 6.63 15.19 2.23
N VAL A 17 6.81 13.97 1.73
CA VAL A 17 6.91 13.66 0.29
C VAL A 17 5.53 13.49 -0.34
N TRP A 18 4.62 12.74 0.29
CA TRP A 18 3.38 12.26 -0.32
C TRP A 18 2.11 12.90 0.23
N GLY A 19 2.24 13.72 1.27
CA GLY A 19 1.13 14.41 1.91
C GLY A 19 0.65 13.74 3.18
N GLU A 20 -0.06 14.52 4.00
CA GLU A 20 -0.56 14.08 5.30
C GLU A 20 -1.41 12.82 5.19
N GLY A 21 -1.10 11.81 6.00
CA GLY A 21 -1.77 10.52 6.03
C GLY A 21 -1.34 9.54 4.95
N PHE A 22 -0.41 9.90 4.04
CA PHE A 22 0.04 9.03 2.96
C PHE A 22 1.49 8.57 3.17
N LEU A 23 1.69 7.26 3.16
CA LEU A 23 3.00 6.61 3.28
C LEU A 23 3.46 5.96 1.97
N SER A 24 2.78 6.26 0.86
CA SER A 24 3.10 5.77 -0.48
C SER A 24 2.63 6.75 -1.56
N PRO A 25 3.21 6.70 -2.78
CA PRO A 25 3.06 7.74 -3.78
C PRO A 25 1.67 7.86 -4.40
N GLY A 26 1.39 9.03 -4.97
CA GLY A 26 0.24 9.31 -5.83
C GLY A 26 -1.02 9.76 -5.09
N GLY A 27 -1.04 9.76 -3.75
CA GLY A 27 -2.12 10.33 -2.96
C GLY A 27 -3.52 9.82 -3.33
N PRO A 28 -4.57 10.64 -3.12
CA PRO A 28 -5.95 10.26 -3.41
C PRO A 28 -6.23 9.94 -4.88
N GLU A 29 -5.47 10.51 -5.80
CA GLU A 29 -5.61 10.28 -7.23
C GLU A 29 -5.19 8.85 -7.61
N GLU A 30 -4.12 8.32 -6.98
CA GLU A 30 -3.73 6.92 -7.21
C GLU A 30 -4.68 5.95 -6.52
N VAL A 31 -5.23 6.28 -5.34
CA VAL A 31 -6.32 5.53 -4.72
C VAL A 31 -7.49 5.35 -5.69
N ALA A 32 -7.91 6.43 -6.36
CA ALA A 32 -8.98 6.38 -7.37
C ALA A 32 -8.63 5.45 -8.55
N ARG A 33 -7.36 5.42 -8.98
CA ARG A 33 -6.92 4.52 -10.06
C ARG A 33 -6.85 3.06 -9.62
N VAL A 34 -6.46 2.78 -8.38
CA VAL A 34 -6.51 1.42 -7.81
C VAL A 34 -7.96 0.92 -7.81
N ILE A 35 -8.90 1.74 -7.34
CA ILE A 35 -10.34 1.44 -7.36
C ILE A 35 -10.84 1.17 -8.78
N GLY A 36 -10.32 1.89 -9.79
CA GLY A 36 -10.59 1.59 -11.20
C GLY A 36 -12.04 1.74 -11.63
N GLY A 37 -12.79 2.63 -11.00
CA GLY A 37 -14.19 2.90 -11.33
C GLY A 37 -15.20 1.97 -10.64
N HIS A 38 -14.78 1.06 -9.76
CA HIS A 38 -15.70 0.28 -8.93
C HIS A 38 -16.46 1.20 -7.96
N ASP A 39 -17.75 1.00 -7.81
CA ASP A 39 -18.58 1.75 -6.87
C ASP A 39 -18.39 1.22 -5.44
N LEU A 40 -17.90 2.06 -4.54
CA LEU A 40 -17.72 1.77 -3.12
C LEU A 40 -18.85 2.37 -2.26
N THR A 41 -19.83 3.02 -2.84
CA THR A 41 -20.90 3.72 -2.11
C THR A 41 -21.64 2.77 -1.15
N GLY A 42 -21.61 3.10 0.13
CA GLY A 42 -22.26 2.34 1.20
C GLY A 42 -21.60 0.99 1.54
N LYS A 43 -20.50 0.62 0.88
CA LYS A 43 -19.85 -0.69 1.07
C LYS A 43 -18.99 -0.75 2.34
N SER A 44 -18.86 -1.97 2.88
CA SER A 44 -17.89 -2.30 3.93
C SER A 44 -16.55 -2.63 3.27
N VAL A 45 -15.51 -1.89 3.62
CA VAL A 45 -14.14 -2.03 3.08
C VAL A 45 -13.19 -2.47 4.18
N LEU A 46 -12.34 -3.47 3.90
CA LEU A 46 -11.15 -3.78 4.68
C LEU A 46 -9.95 -3.15 3.97
N ASP A 47 -9.16 -2.32 4.65
CA ASP A 47 -7.87 -1.82 4.16
C ASP A 47 -6.72 -2.55 4.88
N ILE A 48 -5.97 -3.37 4.13
CA ILE A 48 -4.83 -4.15 4.65
C ILE A 48 -3.56 -3.30 4.55
N GLY A 49 -3.00 -2.96 5.72
CA GLY A 49 -1.87 -2.04 5.84
C GLY A 49 -2.32 -0.60 5.62
N CYS A 50 -3.25 -0.13 6.45
CA CYS A 50 -3.87 1.20 6.32
C CYS A 50 -2.89 2.37 6.56
N GLY A 51 -1.69 2.06 7.07
CA GLY A 51 -0.66 3.06 7.32
C GLY A 51 -1.16 4.24 8.16
N ALA A 52 -0.86 5.45 7.74
CA ALA A 52 -1.23 6.67 8.48
C ALA A 52 -2.69 7.13 8.25
N GLY A 53 -3.55 6.33 7.61
CA GLY A 53 -5.00 6.53 7.56
C GLY A 53 -5.52 7.49 6.47
N GLY A 54 -4.65 8.11 5.68
CA GLY A 54 -5.08 9.01 4.60
C GLY A 54 -5.85 8.29 3.50
N ILE A 55 -5.52 7.03 3.24
CA ILE A 55 -6.25 6.16 2.31
C ILE A 55 -7.66 5.90 2.82
N ASP A 56 -7.81 5.50 4.09
CA ASP A 56 -9.12 5.25 4.72
C ASP A 56 -10.02 6.49 4.64
N VAL A 57 -9.47 7.66 4.94
CA VAL A 57 -10.18 8.94 4.80
C VAL A 57 -10.61 9.16 3.35
N ALA A 58 -9.75 8.89 2.35
CA ALA A 58 -10.08 9.04 0.94
C ALA A 58 -11.17 8.03 0.50
N LEU A 59 -11.12 6.77 0.95
CA LEU A 59 -12.14 5.76 0.67
C LEU A 59 -13.53 6.22 1.14
N VAL A 60 -13.62 6.85 2.31
CA VAL A 60 -14.89 7.38 2.84
C VAL A 60 -15.32 8.65 2.12
N THR A 61 -14.43 9.66 2.04
CA THR A 61 -14.82 11.02 1.63
C THR A 61 -14.93 11.19 0.12
N ARG A 62 -14.09 10.49 -0.66
CA ARG A 62 -14.03 10.64 -2.12
C ARG A 62 -14.73 9.50 -2.85
N HIS A 63 -14.82 8.31 -2.23
CA HIS A 63 -15.37 7.11 -2.89
C HIS A 63 -16.62 6.56 -2.22
N GLY A 64 -17.11 7.22 -1.15
CA GLY A 64 -18.41 6.92 -0.54
C GLY A 64 -18.48 5.61 0.22
N ALA A 65 -17.34 4.99 0.57
CA ALA A 65 -17.33 3.77 1.38
C ALA A 65 -18.21 3.95 2.63
N GLY A 66 -19.07 3.00 2.93
CA GLY A 66 -19.99 3.05 4.06
C GLY A 66 -19.28 2.98 5.40
N TYR A 67 -18.35 2.03 5.50
CA TYR A 67 -17.49 1.86 6.65
C TYR A 67 -16.15 1.27 6.20
N VAL A 68 -15.04 1.77 6.73
CA VAL A 68 -13.68 1.25 6.47
C VAL A 68 -13.14 0.65 7.76
N THR A 69 -12.62 -0.58 7.66
CA THR A 69 -11.81 -1.20 8.71
C THR A 69 -10.37 -1.21 8.25
N GLY A 70 -9.55 -0.28 8.75
CA GLY A 70 -8.11 -0.24 8.50
C GLY A 70 -7.38 -1.15 9.48
N ILE A 71 -6.51 -2.00 8.97
CA ILE A 71 -5.64 -2.84 9.80
C ILE A 71 -4.17 -2.57 9.52
N ASP A 72 -3.37 -2.60 10.58
CA ASP A 72 -1.91 -2.51 10.49
C ASP A 72 -1.26 -3.30 11.64
N VAL A 73 0.02 -3.65 11.49
CA VAL A 73 0.80 -4.35 12.51
C VAL A 73 1.61 -3.38 13.39
N GLU A 74 1.80 -2.13 12.95
CA GLU A 74 2.69 -1.13 13.52
C GLU A 74 1.94 -0.14 14.43
N ASP A 75 2.32 -0.02 15.69
CA ASP A 75 1.71 0.94 16.63
C ASP A 75 1.93 2.41 16.26
N PRO A 76 3.13 2.84 15.82
CA PRO A 76 3.36 4.23 15.44
C PRO A 76 2.43 4.68 14.30
N VAL A 77 2.30 3.86 13.24
CA VAL A 77 1.41 4.16 12.10
C VAL A 77 -0.05 4.24 12.53
N LEU A 78 -0.54 3.29 13.34
CA LEU A 78 -1.92 3.32 13.84
C LEU A 78 -2.19 4.51 14.76
N THR A 79 -1.18 4.94 15.53
CA THR A 79 -1.28 6.15 16.35
C THR A 79 -1.46 7.37 15.46
N ARG A 80 -0.68 7.48 14.38
CA ARG A 80 -0.82 8.54 13.39
C ARG A 80 -2.17 8.46 12.67
N ALA A 81 -2.59 7.27 12.25
CA ALA A 81 -3.88 7.04 11.58
C ALA A 81 -5.06 7.52 12.45
N ARG A 82 -5.06 7.21 13.75
CA ARG A 82 -6.11 7.69 14.66
C ARG A 82 -6.18 9.20 14.71
N ALA A 83 -5.04 9.89 14.71
CA ALA A 83 -5.01 11.35 14.68
C ALA A 83 -5.57 11.91 13.37
N VAL A 84 -5.20 11.34 12.22
CA VAL A 84 -5.69 11.74 10.88
C VAL A 84 -7.20 11.52 10.77
N VAL A 85 -7.69 10.36 11.17
CA VAL A 85 -9.12 10.02 11.15
C VAL A 85 -9.94 10.93 12.06
N ALA A 86 -9.43 11.23 13.28
CA ALA A 86 -10.09 12.13 14.22
C ALA A 86 -10.13 13.57 13.68
N ALA A 87 -9.03 14.06 13.10
CA ALA A 87 -8.99 15.39 12.47
C ALA A 87 -9.96 15.52 11.30
N ALA A 88 -10.20 14.42 10.56
CA ALA A 88 -11.20 14.37 9.50
C ALA A 88 -12.65 14.23 10.02
N GLY A 89 -12.88 14.03 11.32
CA GLY A 89 -14.20 13.81 11.90
C GLY A 89 -14.87 12.48 11.49
N LEU A 90 -14.07 11.43 11.24
CA LEU A 90 -14.56 10.17 10.65
C LEU A 90 -14.45 8.96 11.60
N THR A 91 -14.32 9.19 12.90
CA THR A 91 -14.20 8.11 13.90
C THR A 91 -15.38 7.16 13.94
N ASP A 92 -16.55 7.58 13.47
CA ASP A 92 -17.77 6.75 13.37
C ASP A 92 -17.83 5.95 12.04
N ARG A 93 -16.96 6.23 11.09
CA ARG A 93 -16.93 5.66 9.75
C ARG A 93 -15.67 4.85 9.47
N ILE A 94 -14.64 4.99 10.29
CA ILE A 94 -13.34 4.32 10.14
C ILE A 94 -12.94 3.69 11.47
N GLY A 95 -12.85 2.37 11.49
CA GLY A 95 -12.30 1.60 12.61
C GLY A 95 -10.87 1.18 12.33
N LEU A 96 -9.95 1.46 13.27
CA LEU A 96 -8.53 1.12 13.14
C LEU A 96 -8.16 0.02 14.13
N VAL A 97 -7.65 -1.10 13.61
CA VAL A 97 -7.37 -2.31 14.38
C VAL A 97 -5.92 -2.73 14.22
N LYS A 98 -5.23 -2.89 15.35
CA LYS A 98 -3.92 -3.56 15.35
C LYS A 98 -4.10 -5.05 15.17
N VAL A 99 -3.34 -5.65 14.26
CA VAL A 99 -3.35 -7.10 14.03
C VAL A 99 -1.94 -7.67 14.21
N ALA A 100 -1.85 -8.97 14.43
CA ALA A 100 -0.59 -9.70 14.33
C ALA A 100 -0.41 -10.24 12.89
N PRO A 101 0.82 -10.45 12.41
CA PRO A 101 1.05 -11.19 11.18
C PRO A 101 0.38 -12.57 11.22
N GLY A 102 -0.29 -12.95 10.14
CA GLY A 102 -0.99 -14.25 10.05
C GLY A 102 -2.39 -14.14 9.45
N PRO A 103 -3.30 -15.07 9.81
CA PRO A 103 -4.67 -15.06 9.33
C PRO A 103 -5.42 -13.78 9.71
N LEU A 104 -6.28 -13.29 8.83
CA LEU A 104 -7.10 -12.10 9.08
C LEU A 104 -8.13 -12.38 10.20
N PRO A 105 -8.21 -11.54 11.26
CA PRO A 105 -9.04 -11.79 12.44
C PRO A 105 -10.53 -11.46 12.21
N PHE A 106 -11.04 -11.77 11.03
CA PHE A 106 -12.42 -11.49 10.65
C PHE A 106 -13.16 -12.77 10.20
N PRO A 107 -14.46 -12.87 10.41
CA PRO A 107 -15.28 -13.96 9.90
C PRO A 107 -15.27 -14.03 8.35
N PRO A 108 -15.58 -15.19 7.75
CA PRO A 108 -15.81 -15.27 6.31
C PRO A 108 -16.94 -14.33 5.85
N ALA A 109 -16.87 -13.86 4.60
CA ALA A 109 -17.91 -13.05 3.96
C ALA A 109 -18.30 -11.78 4.76
N THR A 110 -17.31 -11.05 5.28
CA THR A 110 -17.53 -9.84 6.09
C THR A 110 -17.50 -8.57 5.23
N PHE A 111 -16.62 -8.48 4.25
CA PHE A 111 -16.37 -7.25 3.50
C PHE A 111 -16.88 -7.33 2.06
N ASP A 112 -17.37 -6.20 1.57
CA ASP A 112 -17.74 -6.04 0.16
C ASP A 112 -16.50 -5.81 -0.71
N VAL A 113 -15.48 -5.14 -0.15
CA VAL A 113 -14.21 -4.84 -0.79
C VAL A 113 -13.06 -5.10 0.19
N VAL A 114 -12.00 -5.72 -0.30
CA VAL A 114 -10.69 -5.70 0.36
C VAL A 114 -9.78 -4.81 -0.48
N PHE A 115 -9.24 -3.79 0.16
CA PHE A 115 -8.33 -2.82 -0.41
C PHE A 115 -6.93 -2.98 0.20
N SER A 116 -5.89 -2.66 -0.54
CA SER A 116 -4.54 -2.48 -0.01
C SER A 116 -3.72 -1.59 -0.93
N LYS A 117 -2.86 -0.75 -0.40
CA LYS A 117 -1.98 0.07 -1.23
C LYS A 117 -0.54 0.05 -0.72
N ASP A 118 0.34 -0.59 -1.51
CA ASP A 118 1.79 -0.63 -1.33
C ASP A 118 2.23 -1.15 0.06
N SER A 119 1.49 -2.13 0.60
CA SER A 119 1.65 -2.65 1.95
C SER A 119 1.82 -4.18 1.97
N ILE A 120 1.12 -4.89 1.11
CA ILE A 120 1.16 -6.36 1.10
C ILE A 120 2.50 -6.92 0.59
N VAL A 121 3.40 -6.06 0.11
CA VAL A 121 4.82 -6.37 -0.16
C VAL A 121 5.52 -6.98 1.06
N HIS A 122 5.12 -6.59 2.26
CA HIS A 122 5.66 -7.12 3.53
C HIS A 122 5.15 -8.52 3.91
N ILE A 123 4.16 -9.07 3.18
CA ILE A 123 3.58 -10.38 3.44
C ILE A 123 4.17 -11.39 2.43
N PRO A 124 5.13 -12.25 2.82
CA PRO A 124 5.86 -13.08 1.85
C PRO A 124 5.01 -14.17 1.22
N ASP A 125 4.10 -14.80 1.97
CA ASP A 125 3.21 -15.85 1.44
C ASP A 125 1.97 -15.26 0.78
N LYS A 126 2.08 -14.98 -0.54
CA LYS A 126 0.99 -14.42 -1.34
C LYS A 126 -0.18 -15.40 -1.51
N HIS A 127 0.07 -16.70 -1.48
CA HIS A 127 -1.00 -17.71 -1.57
C HIS A 127 -1.85 -17.74 -0.31
N ALA A 128 -1.23 -17.77 0.87
CA ALA A 128 -1.94 -17.68 2.14
C ALA A 128 -2.71 -16.35 2.26
N LEU A 129 -2.09 -15.22 1.87
CA LEU A 129 -2.74 -13.92 1.85
C LEU A 129 -3.99 -13.93 0.97
N MET A 130 -3.89 -14.39 -0.29
CA MET A 130 -5.03 -14.39 -1.22
C MET A 130 -6.15 -15.33 -0.79
N ALA A 131 -5.83 -16.46 -0.14
CA ALA A 131 -6.82 -17.34 0.46
C ALA A 131 -7.62 -16.63 1.59
N GLU A 132 -6.94 -15.88 2.46
CA GLU A 132 -7.58 -15.10 3.52
C GLU A 132 -8.40 -13.92 2.96
N VAL A 133 -7.88 -13.19 1.97
CA VAL A 133 -8.62 -12.14 1.27
C VAL A 133 -9.90 -12.71 0.64
N PHE A 134 -9.80 -13.85 -0.05
CA PHE A 134 -10.96 -14.53 -0.62
C PHE A 134 -11.96 -14.96 0.46
N ARG A 135 -11.48 -15.49 1.58
CA ARG A 135 -12.32 -15.94 2.69
C ARG A 135 -13.16 -14.80 3.29
N VAL A 136 -12.54 -13.65 3.57
CA VAL A 136 -13.22 -12.52 4.23
C VAL A 136 -14.09 -11.70 3.28
N LEU A 137 -13.91 -11.80 1.97
CA LEU A 137 -14.78 -11.17 0.99
C LEU A 137 -16.15 -11.87 0.92
N LYS A 138 -17.20 -11.08 0.81
CA LYS A 138 -18.54 -11.55 0.46
C LYS A 138 -18.57 -12.10 -0.96
N PRO A 139 -19.50 -13.03 -1.31
CA PRO A 139 -19.81 -13.33 -2.72
C PRO A 139 -20.12 -12.04 -3.48
N GLY A 140 -19.57 -11.88 -4.69
CA GLY A 140 -19.68 -10.65 -5.48
C GLY A 140 -18.73 -9.53 -5.05
N GLY A 141 -17.88 -9.75 -4.05
CA GLY A 141 -16.91 -8.77 -3.56
C GLY A 141 -15.65 -8.65 -4.42
N TRP A 142 -14.92 -7.57 -4.25
CA TRP A 142 -13.72 -7.26 -5.00
C TRP A 142 -12.47 -7.13 -4.11
N PHE A 143 -11.36 -7.67 -4.59
CA PHE A 143 -10.02 -7.32 -4.15
C PHE A 143 -9.45 -6.26 -5.10
N LEU A 144 -9.05 -5.10 -4.54
CA LEU A 144 -8.53 -3.95 -5.27
C LEU A 144 -7.25 -3.49 -4.58
N ALA A 145 -6.11 -3.65 -5.23
CA ALA A 145 -4.84 -3.28 -4.59
C ALA A 145 -3.83 -2.66 -5.55
N SER A 146 -2.84 -1.98 -4.99
CA SER A 146 -1.54 -1.77 -5.62
C SER A 146 -0.44 -2.30 -4.72
N ASP A 147 0.67 -2.73 -5.33
CA ASP A 147 1.82 -3.18 -4.56
C ASP A 147 3.13 -3.03 -5.33
N TRP A 148 4.23 -3.05 -4.58
CA TRP A 148 5.60 -3.03 -5.09
C TRP A 148 6.02 -4.43 -5.54
N LEU A 149 6.07 -4.65 -6.85
CA LEU A 149 6.38 -5.94 -7.44
C LEU A 149 7.76 -5.92 -8.15
N ILE A 150 8.27 -7.12 -8.39
CA ILE A 150 9.42 -7.37 -9.27
C ILE A 150 8.94 -7.90 -10.62
N GLY A 151 9.59 -7.47 -11.70
CA GLY A 151 9.22 -7.90 -13.06
C GLY A 151 9.60 -9.35 -13.39
N THR A 152 10.60 -9.91 -12.68
CA THR A 152 11.13 -11.28 -12.89
C THR A 152 11.53 -11.90 -11.56
N ASP A 153 11.52 -13.24 -11.49
CA ASP A 153 11.93 -13.99 -10.28
C ASP A 153 13.43 -13.88 -9.98
N THR A 154 14.24 -13.52 -10.96
CA THR A 154 15.68 -13.30 -10.78
C THR A 154 15.98 -11.82 -10.78
N ILE A 155 16.41 -11.31 -9.62
CA ILE A 155 16.73 -9.89 -9.45
C ILE A 155 18.20 -9.58 -9.68
N SER A 156 18.47 -8.41 -10.27
CA SER A 156 19.81 -7.89 -10.53
C SER A 156 20.55 -7.49 -9.24
N PRO A 157 21.88 -7.29 -9.30
CA PRO A 157 22.61 -6.68 -8.18
C PRO A 157 22.06 -5.29 -7.80
N GLN A 158 21.64 -4.49 -8.79
CA GLN A 158 21.08 -3.16 -8.55
C GLN A 158 19.75 -3.24 -7.78
N MET A 159 18.88 -4.20 -8.14
CA MET A 159 17.61 -4.41 -7.43
C MET A 159 17.85 -4.87 -5.99
N ARG A 160 18.83 -5.76 -5.76
CA ARG A 160 19.23 -6.16 -4.40
C ARG A 160 19.75 -4.99 -3.57
N ASP A 161 20.57 -4.12 -4.19
CA ASP A 161 21.09 -2.91 -3.51
C ASP A 161 19.95 -1.94 -3.14
N TYR A 162 18.98 -1.76 -4.03
CA TYR A 162 17.78 -0.96 -3.74
C TYR A 162 16.97 -1.56 -2.57
N ILE A 163 16.62 -2.83 -2.62
CA ILE A 163 15.85 -3.50 -1.55
C ILE A 163 16.58 -3.42 -0.21
N ALA A 164 17.91 -3.63 -0.22
CA ALA A 164 18.71 -3.52 0.99
C ALA A 164 18.77 -2.09 1.54
N ALA A 165 18.77 -1.08 0.67
CA ALA A 165 18.77 0.32 1.07
C ALA A 165 17.44 0.77 1.69
N GLU A 166 16.31 0.19 1.26
CA GLU A 166 14.99 0.42 1.87
C GLU A 166 14.97 -0.06 3.32
N GLY A 167 15.50 -1.25 3.61
CA GLY A 167 15.59 -1.79 4.97
C GLY A 167 14.25 -2.18 5.58
N LEU A 168 13.23 -2.45 4.74
CA LEU A 168 11.85 -2.70 5.13
C LEU A 168 11.39 -4.16 4.94
N ASP A 169 12.31 -5.11 4.81
CA ASP A 169 12.02 -6.55 4.65
C ASP A 169 10.99 -6.85 3.54
N PHE A 170 11.21 -6.32 2.34
CA PHE A 170 10.31 -6.52 1.21
C PHE A 170 10.27 -7.98 0.75
N GLY A 171 9.09 -8.61 0.87
CA GLY A 171 8.76 -9.90 0.27
C GLY A 171 8.18 -9.70 -1.15
N MET A 172 8.92 -9.01 -2.02
CA MET A 172 8.46 -8.72 -3.39
C MET A 172 8.18 -9.98 -4.18
N SER A 173 7.15 -9.94 -5.03
CA SER A 173 6.74 -11.04 -5.89
C SER A 173 6.43 -10.52 -7.29
N THR A 174 6.29 -11.42 -8.26
CA THR A 174 5.96 -11.07 -9.64
C THR A 174 4.45 -10.91 -9.85
N PRO A 175 4.01 -10.14 -10.87
CA PRO A 175 2.61 -10.10 -11.27
C PRO A 175 2.02 -11.50 -11.57
N ALA A 176 2.83 -12.39 -12.15
CA ALA A 176 2.42 -13.76 -12.46
C ALA A 176 2.14 -14.58 -11.20
N ASN A 177 2.99 -14.45 -10.17
CA ASN A 177 2.78 -15.14 -8.89
C ASN A 177 1.55 -14.60 -8.14
N TYR A 178 1.29 -13.29 -8.17
CA TYR A 178 0.05 -12.73 -7.63
C TYR A 178 -1.19 -13.23 -8.38
N ALA A 179 -1.13 -13.27 -9.71
CA ALA A 179 -2.25 -13.79 -10.53
C ALA A 179 -2.52 -15.27 -10.24
N ASP A 180 -1.47 -16.10 -10.09
CA ASP A 180 -1.59 -17.50 -9.70
C ASP A 180 -2.19 -17.65 -8.30
N ALA A 181 -1.71 -16.86 -7.32
CA ALA A 181 -2.24 -16.86 -5.96
C ALA A 181 -3.73 -16.48 -5.90
N MET A 182 -4.13 -15.44 -6.61
CA MET A 182 -5.54 -15.04 -6.72
C MET A 182 -6.39 -16.13 -7.38
N THR A 183 -5.91 -16.70 -8.48
CA THR A 183 -6.63 -17.77 -9.21
C THR A 183 -6.80 -19.02 -8.35
N ARG A 184 -5.74 -19.46 -7.65
CA ARG A 184 -5.82 -20.62 -6.75
C ARG A 184 -6.70 -20.40 -5.54
N ALA A 185 -6.82 -19.16 -5.06
CA ALA A 185 -7.75 -18.80 -3.99
C ALA A 185 -9.22 -18.87 -4.42
N GLY A 186 -9.51 -18.93 -5.74
CA GLY A 186 -10.84 -19.03 -6.31
C GLY A 186 -11.38 -17.75 -6.92
N PHE A 187 -10.55 -16.71 -7.05
CA PHE A 187 -10.96 -15.48 -7.74
C PHE A 187 -11.15 -15.71 -9.24
N GLY A 188 -12.20 -15.09 -9.79
CA GLY A 188 -12.36 -14.86 -11.23
C GLY A 188 -11.95 -13.43 -11.60
N GLN A 189 -11.93 -13.12 -12.89
CA GLN A 189 -11.62 -11.78 -13.42
C GLN A 189 -10.34 -11.19 -12.80
N VAL A 190 -9.27 -11.97 -12.77
CA VAL A 190 -7.96 -11.57 -12.24
C VAL A 190 -7.28 -10.64 -13.24
N GLU A 191 -6.92 -9.44 -12.78
CA GLU A 191 -6.21 -8.42 -13.58
C GLU A 191 -4.94 -7.97 -12.84
N THR A 192 -3.85 -7.84 -13.58
CA THR A 192 -2.62 -7.17 -13.15
C THR A 192 -2.27 -6.07 -14.13
N LEU A 193 -2.16 -4.83 -13.66
CA LEU A 193 -1.87 -3.67 -14.50
C LEU A 193 -0.60 -2.96 -14.02
N SER A 194 0.47 -3.05 -14.82
CA SER A 194 1.72 -2.36 -14.48
C SER A 194 1.54 -0.84 -14.39
N ARG A 195 2.04 -0.28 -13.31
CA ARG A 195 2.11 1.17 -13.05
C ARG A 195 3.53 1.72 -13.23
N ASN A 196 4.47 0.88 -13.64
CA ASN A 196 5.86 1.27 -13.85
C ASN A 196 6.01 2.49 -14.78
N PRO A 197 5.30 2.60 -15.94
CA PRO A 197 5.42 3.77 -16.81
C PRO A 197 5.06 5.09 -16.13
N TRP A 198 4.07 5.08 -15.24
CA TRP A 198 3.70 6.25 -14.44
C TRP A 198 4.73 6.52 -13.34
N TYR A 199 5.11 5.50 -12.57
CA TYR A 199 5.96 5.71 -11.40
C TYR A 199 7.40 6.09 -11.79
N ARG A 200 7.89 5.67 -12.96
CA ARG A 200 9.18 6.12 -13.50
C ARG A 200 9.26 7.65 -13.63
N VAL A 201 8.16 8.30 -13.97
CA VAL A 201 8.07 9.76 -14.06
C VAL A 201 7.94 10.35 -12.66
N GLN A 202 6.99 9.83 -11.87
CA GLN A 202 6.68 10.29 -10.53
C GLN A 202 7.90 10.24 -9.59
N ALA A 203 8.65 9.14 -9.59
CA ALA A 203 9.85 8.98 -8.75
C ALA A 203 10.93 10.03 -9.04
N ARG A 204 11.07 10.47 -10.31
CA ARG A 204 12.01 11.54 -10.67
C ARG A 204 11.55 12.90 -10.17
N GLU A 205 10.25 13.17 -10.24
CA GLU A 205 9.65 14.39 -9.69
C GLU A 205 9.81 14.44 -8.17
N GLU A 206 9.56 13.31 -7.49
CA GLU A 206 9.78 13.16 -6.05
C GLU A 206 11.24 13.39 -5.67
N LEU A 207 12.18 12.77 -6.38
CA LEU A 207 13.61 12.99 -6.15
C LEU A 207 14.00 14.46 -6.35
N ALA A 208 13.50 15.12 -7.39
CA ALA A 208 13.79 16.53 -7.65
C ALA A 208 13.24 17.42 -6.51
N ARG A 209 12.03 17.14 -6.00
CA ARG A 209 11.46 17.84 -4.85
C ARG A 209 12.27 17.60 -3.57
N LEU A 210 12.69 16.35 -3.32
CA LEU A 210 13.54 16.00 -2.17
C LEU A 210 14.90 16.68 -2.18
N LYS A 211 15.48 16.89 -3.37
CA LYS A 211 16.72 17.66 -3.54
C LYS A 211 16.51 19.17 -3.44
N GLY A 212 15.27 19.64 -3.42
CA GLY A 212 14.88 21.04 -3.39
C GLY A 212 14.17 21.45 -2.09
N ALA A 213 13.11 22.25 -2.26
CA ALA A 213 12.40 22.87 -1.15
C ALA A 213 11.71 21.86 -0.21
N ASP A 214 11.20 20.75 -0.75
CA ASP A 214 10.53 19.72 0.06
C ASP A 214 11.53 19.03 0.99
N GLY A 215 12.72 18.71 0.48
CA GLY A 215 13.79 18.14 1.31
C GLY A 215 14.28 19.12 2.38
N THR A 216 14.34 20.41 2.08
CA THR A 216 14.67 21.44 3.10
C THR A 216 13.62 21.48 4.20
N ARG A 217 12.32 21.42 3.86
CA ARG A 217 11.24 21.36 4.86
C ARG A 217 11.27 20.06 5.67
N ALA A 218 11.45 18.92 5.00
CA ALA A 218 11.60 17.64 5.66
C ALA A 218 12.79 17.60 6.62
N ALA A 219 13.95 18.16 6.21
CA ALA A 219 15.14 18.21 7.04
C ALA A 219 14.96 19.00 8.34
N ALA A 220 14.10 20.01 8.34
CA ALA A 220 13.75 20.74 9.56
C ALA A 220 12.96 19.89 10.58
N ILE A 221 12.32 18.81 10.13
CA ILE A 221 11.50 17.92 10.96
C ILE A 221 12.30 16.65 11.35
N VAL A 222 12.94 16.00 10.38
CA VAL A 222 13.57 14.67 10.55
C VAL A 222 15.10 14.71 10.53
N GLY A 223 15.73 15.86 10.27
CA GLY A 223 17.18 16.03 10.16
C GLY A 223 17.70 15.84 8.74
N ALA A 224 18.77 16.55 8.40
CA ALA A 224 19.35 16.57 7.05
C ALA A 224 19.93 15.20 6.64
N ASP A 225 20.59 14.50 7.54
CA ASP A 225 21.21 13.20 7.26
C ASP A 225 20.16 12.15 6.92
N PHE A 226 19.00 12.19 7.58
CA PHE A 226 17.89 11.29 7.28
C PHE A 226 17.29 11.55 5.89
N VAL A 227 17.10 12.83 5.53
CA VAL A 227 16.67 13.21 4.18
C VAL A 227 17.68 12.76 3.14
N GLN A 228 18.98 12.94 3.39
CA GLN A 228 20.05 12.54 2.46
C GLN A 228 20.08 11.01 2.26
N LYS A 229 19.85 10.22 3.34
CA LYS A 229 19.70 8.77 3.25
C LYS A 229 18.55 8.41 2.31
N ASN A 230 17.40 9.05 2.47
CA ASN A 230 16.22 8.80 1.64
C ASN A 230 16.43 9.21 0.17
N ILE A 231 17.08 10.34 -0.10
CA ILE A 231 17.51 10.71 -1.46
C ILE A 231 18.30 9.56 -2.11
N GLY A 232 19.24 8.97 -1.38
CA GLY A 232 20.01 7.81 -1.84
C GLY A 232 19.16 6.57 -2.16
N ILE A 233 18.01 6.38 -1.52
CA ILE A 233 17.05 5.31 -1.83
C ILE A 233 16.40 5.59 -3.19
N TRP A 234 15.85 6.79 -3.43
CA TRP A 234 15.27 7.18 -4.72
C TRP A 234 16.29 7.07 -5.87
N GLU A 235 17.54 7.44 -5.64
CA GLU A 235 18.63 7.32 -6.63
C GLU A 235 18.90 5.86 -7.02
N ARG A 236 18.72 4.91 -6.10
CA ARG A 236 18.83 3.46 -6.37
C ARG A 236 17.58 2.89 -7.03
N MET A 237 16.42 3.39 -6.66
CA MET A 237 15.12 2.92 -7.18
C MET A 237 14.93 3.27 -8.65
N ILE A 238 15.31 4.48 -9.08
CA ILE A 238 15.06 4.96 -10.43
C ILE A 238 15.67 4.06 -11.52
N PRO A 239 16.93 3.60 -11.43
CA PRO A 239 17.50 2.69 -12.42
C PRO A 239 16.74 1.36 -12.56
N VAL A 240 16.27 0.77 -11.46
CA VAL A 240 15.52 -0.48 -11.49
C VAL A 240 14.06 -0.29 -11.94
N LEU A 241 13.51 0.89 -11.79
CA LEU A 241 12.26 1.29 -12.46
C LEU A 241 12.47 1.40 -13.99
N ASP A 242 13.59 1.96 -14.43
CA ASP A 242 13.90 2.14 -15.86
C ASP A 242 14.04 0.82 -16.61
N THR A 243 14.63 -0.18 -15.98
CA THR A 243 14.71 -1.54 -16.54
C THR A 243 13.40 -2.29 -16.49
N GLY A 244 12.40 -1.81 -15.71
CA GLY A 244 11.14 -2.52 -15.44
C GLY A 244 11.28 -3.65 -14.42
N GLU A 245 12.46 -3.80 -13.81
CA GLU A 245 12.68 -4.81 -12.78
C GLU A 245 11.91 -4.49 -11.50
N HIS A 246 11.88 -3.22 -11.08
CA HIS A 246 10.89 -2.74 -10.11
C HIS A 246 9.60 -2.41 -10.85
N CYS A 247 8.53 -3.12 -10.51
CA CYS A 247 7.28 -3.13 -11.27
C CYS A 247 6.05 -2.87 -10.39
N PRO A 248 5.81 -1.62 -9.93
CA PRO A 248 4.58 -1.28 -9.24
C PRO A 248 3.37 -1.69 -10.06
N THR A 249 2.40 -2.36 -9.46
CA THR A 249 1.32 -3.02 -10.20
C THR A 249 -0.01 -2.89 -9.45
N HIS A 250 -1.07 -2.54 -10.17
CA HIS A 250 -2.43 -2.69 -9.67
C HIS A 250 -2.89 -4.14 -9.83
N LEU A 251 -3.56 -4.62 -8.80
CA LEU A 251 -4.10 -5.98 -8.69
C LEU A 251 -5.60 -5.89 -8.47
N ARG A 252 -6.38 -6.57 -9.29
CA ARG A 252 -7.85 -6.64 -9.15
C ARG A 252 -8.32 -8.06 -9.33
N ALA A 253 -9.24 -8.47 -8.47
CA ALA A 253 -9.84 -9.79 -8.59
C ALA A 253 -11.25 -9.82 -8.01
N HIS A 254 -12.15 -10.55 -8.65
CA HIS A 254 -13.55 -10.66 -8.28
C HIS A 254 -13.85 -12.00 -7.65
N LYS A 255 -14.47 -12.00 -6.48
CA LYS A 255 -15.07 -13.20 -5.90
C LYS A 255 -16.47 -13.38 -6.48
N GLY A 256 -16.62 -14.37 -7.36
CA GLY A 256 -17.91 -14.68 -7.99
C GLY A 256 -19.05 -14.84 -7.00
N TRP A 257 -20.28 -14.74 -7.50
CA TRP A 257 -21.47 -15.07 -6.73
C TRP A 257 -21.50 -16.58 -6.45
N SER A 258 -21.79 -16.97 -5.23
CA SER A 258 -22.06 -18.37 -4.93
C SER A 258 -23.35 -18.74 -5.65
N GLY A 259 -23.29 -19.71 -6.55
CA GLY A 259 -24.47 -20.28 -7.22
C GLY A 259 -25.36 -21.06 -6.25
#